data_8a24891d1c2e599949d4a630a0562db3
#
_entry.id   8a24891d1c2e599949d4a630a0562db3
#
_cell.length_a   1.000
_cell.length_b   1.000
_cell.length_c   1.000
_cell.angle_alpha   90.00
_cell.angle_beta   90.00
_cell.angle_gamma   90.00
#
_symmetry.space_group_name_H-M   'P 1'
#
loop_
_entity.id
_entity.type
_entity.pdbx_description
1 polymer ?
#
loop_
_entity_poly.entity_id
_entity_poly.type
_entity_poly.pdbx_seq_one_letter_code
_entity_poly.pdbx_strand_id
1 'polypeptide(L)'
;MLINNWEATYFDFNTEKIVKIAEKAASLGVEMMVLDDGWFGTRNDDNQGLGDWIVNCEKLPGGLDPLIGQINALGMKFGLWIEPEMVSENSQLYRTHPDWALTLPGRKPAMGREP
;
A
#
# COMPACT_ATOMS: atom_id res chain seq x y z
N MET A 1 6.72 19.35 -2.00
CA MET A 1 7.03 18.53 -0.80
C MET A 1 5.96 17.49 -0.62
N LEU A 2 6.32 16.24 -0.27
CA LEU A 2 5.36 15.16 0.01
C LEU A 2 5.52 14.64 1.44
N ILE A 3 4.46 14.01 1.96
CA ILE A 3 4.45 13.22 3.18
C ILE A 3 3.99 11.79 2.86
N ASN A 4 4.60 10.82 3.52
CA ASN A 4 4.27 9.40 3.44
C ASN A 4 3.87 8.92 4.83
N ASN A 5 2.88 8.03 4.94
CA ASN A 5 2.37 7.58 6.24
C ASN A 5 3.19 6.48 6.90
N TRP A 6 4.14 5.83 6.19
CA TRP A 6 4.78 4.59 6.66
C TRP A 6 5.30 4.67 8.09
N GLU A 7 6.20 5.59 8.38
CA GLU A 7 6.79 5.73 9.71
C GLU A 7 5.79 6.13 10.81
N ALA A 8 4.64 6.68 10.44
CA ALA A 8 3.62 7.09 11.40
C ALA A 8 2.63 5.96 11.76
N THR A 9 2.40 5.02 10.86
CA THR A 9 1.29 4.06 11.01
C THR A 9 1.70 2.61 10.72
N TYR A 10 2.73 2.39 9.90
CA TYR A 10 3.00 1.09 9.29
C TYR A 10 1.71 0.52 8.69
N PHE A 11 1.37 -0.73 8.98
CA PHE A 11 0.14 -1.37 8.47
C PHE A 11 -1.13 -0.98 9.23
N ASP A 12 -1.03 -0.31 10.38
CA ASP A 12 -2.18 0.08 11.21
C ASP A 12 -2.72 1.45 10.82
N PHE A 13 -3.45 1.51 9.72
CA PHE A 13 -4.13 2.73 9.29
C PHE A 13 -5.55 2.46 8.77
N ASN A 14 -6.30 3.53 8.67
CA ASN A 14 -7.61 3.62 8.03
C ASN A 14 -7.77 5.00 7.40
N THR A 15 -8.87 5.22 6.70
CA THR A 15 -9.16 6.52 6.07
C THR A 15 -9.03 7.68 7.04
N GLU A 16 -9.59 7.57 8.24
CA GLU A 16 -9.58 8.65 9.24
C GLU A 16 -8.17 9.03 9.67
N LYS A 17 -7.31 8.04 9.97
CA LYS A 17 -5.91 8.29 10.35
C LYS A 17 -5.13 8.98 9.24
N ILE A 18 -5.30 8.54 7.99
CA ILE A 18 -4.62 9.13 6.83
C ILE A 18 -5.08 10.57 6.61
N VAL A 19 -6.38 10.83 6.69
CA VAL A 19 -6.92 12.19 6.53
C VAL A 19 -6.41 13.12 7.62
N LYS A 20 -6.34 12.69 8.87
CA LYS A 20 -5.77 13.50 9.97
C LYS A 20 -4.30 13.88 9.73
N ILE A 21 -3.49 12.93 9.24
CA ILE A 21 -2.10 13.21 8.85
C ILE A 21 -2.06 14.25 7.73
N ALA A 22 -2.89 14.07 6.71
CA ALA A 22 -2.96 14.97 5.55
C ALA A 22 -3.41 16.38 5.94
N GLU A 23 -4.43 16.53 6.80
CA GLU A 23 -4.89 17.81 7.31
C GLU A 23 -3.75 18.60 8.00
N LYS A 24 -3.00 17.90 8.86
CA LYS A 24 -1.85 18.52 9.53
C LYS A 24 -0.75 18.88 8.53
N ALA A 25 -0.45 18.01 7.60
CA ALA A 25 0.55 18.22 6.56
C ALA A 25 0.17 19.40 5.64
N ALA A 26 -1.09 19.48 5.22
CA ALA A 26 -1.60 20.59 4.41
C ALA A 26 -1.43 21.93 5.12
N SER A 27 -1.70 21.99 6.42
CA SER A 27 -1.51 23.21 7.24
C SER A 27 -0.05 23.68 7.29
N LEU A 28 0.91 22.81 6.99
CA LEU A 28 2.34 23.07 6.95
C LEU A 28 2.85 23.31 5.51
N GLY A 29 1.97 23.34 4.51
CA GLY A 29 2.32 23.57 3.12
C GLY A 29 2.81 22.36 2.35
N VAL A 30 2.58 21.15 2.85
CA VAL A 30 2.88 19.90 2.12
C VAL A 30 1.89 19.74 0.97
N GLU A 31 2.38 19.33 -0.19
CA GLU A 31 1.63 19.38 -1.46
C GLU A 31 1.07 17.99 -1.88
N MET A 32 1.61 16.91 -1.33
CA MET A 32 1.22 15.53 -1.70
C MET A 32 1.19 14.62 -0.47
N MET A 33 0.13 13.82 -0.37
CA MET A 33 0.03 12.69 0.55
C MET A 33 0.26 11.39 -0.21
N VAL A 34 1.22 10.58 0.22
CA VAL A 34 1.49 9.24 -0.33
C VAL A 34 0.99 8.19 0.65
N LEU A 35 0.07 7.35 0.19
CA LEU A 35 -0.35 6.15 0.92
C LEU A 35 0.62 5.02 0.62
N ASP A 36 1.31 4.55 1.66
CA ASP A 36 2.31 3.49 1.58
C ASP A 36 1.71 2.10 1.67
N ASP A 37 2.55 1.09 1.89
CA ASP A 37 2.23 -0.33 1.95
C ASP A 37 1.05 -0.65 2.89
N GLY A 38 0.31 -1.70 2.54
CA GLY A 38 -0.79 -2.21 3.37
C GLY A 38 -2.19 -1.76 2.98
N TRP A 39 -2.36 -0.99 1.89
CA TRP A 39 -3.67 -0.54 1.42
C TRP A 39 -4.46 -1.61 0.64
N PHE A 40 -3.83 -2.74 0.29
CA PHE A 40 -4.35 -3.76 -0.62
C PHE A 40 -4.47 -5.14 0.03
N GLY A 41 -5.37 -5.98 -0.49
CA GLY A 41 -5.54 -7.37 -0.12
C GLY A 41 -5.64 -7.59 1.40
N THR A 42 -4.95 -8.60 1.87
CA THR A 42 -4.78 -8.92 3.31
C THR A 42 -3.42 -8.50 3.85
N ARG A 43 -2.81 -7.50 3.22
CA ARG A 43 -1.47 -6.99 3.55
C ARG A 43 -1.45 -6.29 4.89
N ASN A 44 -1.28 -7.06 5.97
CA ASN A 44 -1.17 -6.56 7.35
C ASN A 44 0.21 -6.81 7.97
N ASP A 45 1.10 -7.41 7.21
CA ASP A 45 2.50 -7.69 7.54
C ASP A 45 3.32 -7.91 6.26
N ASP A 46 4.64 -8.05 6.39
CA ASP A 46 5.56 -8.18 5.27
C ASP A 46 5.49 -9.53 4.53
N ASN A 47 4.80 -10.53 5.09
CA ASN A 47 4.86 -11.91 4.60
C ASN A 47 3.73 -12.27 3.62
N GLN A 48 2.80 -11.36 3.34
CA GLN A 48 1.62 -11.69 2.54
C GLN A 48 1.15 -10.53 1.67
N GLY A 49 0.37 -10.86 0.65
CA GLY A 49 -0.45 -9.94 -0.11
C GLY A 49 0.22 -9.23 -1.27
N LEU A 50 1.56 -9.21 -1.38
CA LEU A 50 2.22 -8.62 -2.55
C LEU A 50 1.77 -9.33 -3.84
N GLY A 51 1.31 -8.55 -4.80
CA GLY A 51 0.70 -9.03 -6.04
C GLY A 51 -0.82 -8.86 -6.09
N ASP A 52 -1.49 -8.78 -4.95
CA ASP A 52 -2.95 -8.63 -4.84
C ASP A 52 -3.34 -7.14 -4.75
N TRP A 53 -3.15 -6.39 -5.82
CA TRP A 53 -3.38 -4.94 -5.89
C TRP A 53 -4.87 -4.59 -5.91
N ILE A 54 -5.64 -5.11 -4.96
CA ILE A 54 -7.07 -4.88 -4.77
C ILE A 54 -7.25 -4.16 -3.42
N VAL A 55 -7.92 -3.02 -3.44
CA VAL A 55 -8.07 -2.18 -2.23
C VAL A 55 -8.70 -2.96 -1.08
N ASN A 56 -8.12 -2.81 0.11
CA ASN A 56 -8.69 -3.32 1.35
C ASN A 56 -9.80 -2.38 1.83
N CYS A 57 -11.05 -2.77 1.59
CA CYS A 57 -12.21 -1.94 1.95
C CYS A 57 -12.56 -1.96 3.45
N GLU A 58 -11.91 -2.79 4.27
CA GLU A 58 -12.02 -2.71 5.73
C GLU A 58 -11.22 -1.51 6.27
N LYS A 59 -10.00 -1.33 5.76
CA LYS A 59 -9.17 -0.15 6.09
C LYS A 59 -9.66 1.12 5.43
N LEU A 60 -10.08 1.01 4.17
CA LEU A 60 -10.49 2.12 3.31
C LEU A 60 -11.94 1.91 2.84
N PRO A 61 -12.94 2.20 3.69
CA PRO A 61 -14.35 2.03 3.33
C PRO A 61 -14.71 2.82 2.06
N GLY A 62 -15.32 2.13 1.10
CA GLY A 62 -15.64 2.69 -0.21
C GLY A 62 -14.47 2.73 -1.19
N GLY A 63 -13.31 2.17 -0.82
CA GLY A 63 -12.13 2.11 -1.67
C GLY A 63 -11.25 3.36 -1.60
N LEU A 64 -10.45 3.58 -2.67
CA LEU A 64 -9.54 4.72 -2.73
C LEU A 64 -10.24 6.05 -3.06
N ASP A 65 -11.31 6.03 -3.82
CA ASP A 65 -11.97 7.25 -4.31
C ASP A 65 -12.40 8.21 -3.19
N PRO A 66 -13.06 7.76 -2.11
CA PRO A 66 -13.40 8.65 -1.01
C PRO A 66 -12.18 9.24 -0.31
N LEU A 67 -11.11 8.46 -0.12
CA LEU A 67 -9.86 8.94 0.46
C LEU A 67 -9.20 9.99 -0.44
N ILE A 68 -9.06 9.70 -1.73
CA ILE A 68 -8.48 10.61 -2.71
C ILE A 68 -9.26 11.92 -2.75
N GLY A 69 -10.60 11.84 -2.73
CA GLY A 69 -11.46 13.02 -2.70
C GLY A 69 -11.20 13.92 -1.49
N GLN A 70 -11.05 13.34 -0.30
CA GLN A 70 -10.74 14.07 0.93
C GLN A 70 -9.34 14.72 0.88
N ILE A 71 -8.33 14.00 0.36
CA ILE A 71 -6.98 14.54 0.21
C ILE A 71 -6.96 15.70 -0.79
N ASN A 72 -7.63 15.53 -1.94
CA ASN A 72 -7.72 16.57 -2.95
C ASN A 72 -8.48 17.82 -2.44
N ALA A 73 -9.50 17.63 -1.59
CA ALA A 73 -10.22 18.75 -0.96
C ALA A 73 -9.33 19.61 -0.04
N LEU A 74 -8.22 19.06 0.46
CA LEU A 74 -7.19 19.78 1.21
C LEU A 74 -6.21 20.57 0.31
N GLY A 75 -6.38 20.50 -1.01
CA GLY A 75 -5.46 21.08 -1.98
C GLY A 75 -4.20 20.24 -2.22
N MET A 76 -4.18 19.00 -1.75
CA MET A 76 -3.05 18.08 -1.89
C MET A 76 -3.25 17.11 -3.05
N LYS A 77 -2.14 16.71 -3.67
CA LYS A 77 -2.11 15.54 -4.57
C LYS A 77 -2.08 14.26 -3.77
N PHE A 78 -2.55 13.18 -4.38
CA PHE A 78 -2.49 11.83 -3.81
C PHE A 78 -1.50 10.97 -4.58
N GLY A 79 -0.67 10.22 -3.85
CA GLY A 79 0.24 9.22 -4.39
C GLY A 79 -0.03 7.85 -3.75
N LEU A 80 0.31 6.79 -4.46
CA LEU A 80 0.10 5.42 -4.02
C LEU A 80 1.40 4.62 -4.17
N TRP A 81 1.81 3.92 -3.13
CA TRP A 81 2.93 3.00 -3.19
C TRP A 81 2.52 1.66 -3.81
N ILE A 82 3.33 1.15 -4.70
CA ILE A 82 3.23 -0.20 -5.27
C ILE A 82 4.62 -0.81 -5.44
N GLU A 83 4.72 -2.13 -5.31
CA GLU A 83 5.95 -2.92 -5.51
C GLU A 83 5.68 -4.06 -6.52
N PRO A 84 5.49 -3.72 -7.80
CA PRO A 84 5.00 -4.67 -8.82
C PRO A 84 6.03 -5.75 -9.19
N GLU A 85 7.30 -5.57 -8.86
CA GLU A 85 8.36 -6.53 -9.09
C GLU A 85 8.38 -7.70 -8.10
N MET A 86 7.58 -7.62 -7.02
CA MET A 86 7.55 -8.63 -5.96
C MET A 86 6.18 -9.30 -5.88
N VAL A 87 6.20 -10.58 -5.49
CA VAL A 87 4.99 -11.36 -5.21
C VAL A 87 5.19 -12.16 -3.93
N SER A 88 4.18 -12.18 -3.07
CA SER A 88 4.16 -13.05 -1.89
C SER A 88 3.68 -14.45 -2.27
N GLU A 89 4.30 -15.49 -1.73
CA GLU A 89 3.76 -16.85 -1.85
C GLU A 89 2.34 -16.94 -1.25
N ASN A 90 2.09 -16.18 -0.18
CA ASN A 90 0.76 -16.01 0.39
C ASN A 90 0.05 -14.83 -0.28
N SER A 91 -0.28 -14.99 -1.54
CA SER A 91 -1.12 -14.08 -2.33
C SER A 91 -2.05 -14.86 -3.24
N GLN A 92 -3.14 -14.26 -3.65
CA GLN A 92 -4.05 -14.86 -4.63
C GLN A 92 -3.38 -14.96 -6.01
N LEU A 93 -2.59 -13.95 -6.36
CA LEU A 93 -1.82 -13.95 -7.61
C LEU A 93 -0.91 -15.18 -7.69
N TYR A 94 -0.11 -15.43 -6.67
CA TYR A 94 0.81 -16.57 -6.66
C TYR A 94 0.06 -17.92 -6.68
N ARG A 95 -1.03 -18.05 -5.94
CA ARG A 95 -1.86 -19.28 -5.95
C ARG A 95 -2.46 -19.56 -7.33
N THR A 96 -2.82 -18.52 -8.07
CA THR A 96 -3.43 -18.64 -9.39
C THR A 96 -2.39 -18.81 -10.49
N HIS A 97 -1.25 -18.13 -10.38
CA HIS A 97 -0.19 -18.09 -11.38
C HIS A 97 1.21 -18.27 -10.78
N PRO A 98 1.50 -19.42 -10.17
CA PRO A 98 2.83 -19.66 -9.59
C PRO A 98 3.95 -19.67 -10.65
N ASP A 99 3.61 -19.94 -11.91
CA ASP A 99 4.50 -19.93 -13.06
C ASP A 99 4.95 -18.52 -13.49
N TRP A 100 4.32 -17.47 -12.96
CA TRP A 100 4.73 -16.07 -13.23
C TRP A 100 5.90 -15.63 -12.36
N ALA A 101 6.16 -16.33 -11.25
CA ALA A 101 7.32 -16.05 -10.43
C ALA A 101 8.61 -16.46 -11.12
N LEU A 102 9.60 -15.58 -11.13
CA LEU A 102 10.92 -15.89 -11.71
C LEU A 102 11.63 -16.91 -10.85
N THR A 103 11.83 -18.10 -11.41
CA THR A 103 12.52 -19.21 -10.74
C THR A 103 13.59 -19.81 -11.63
N LEU A 104 14.66 -20.31 -11.02
CA LEU A 104 15.68 -21.11 -11.69
C LEU A 104 15.46 -22.58 -11.37
N PRO A 105 15.56 -23.49 -12.36
CA PRO A 105 15.44 -24.92 -12.11
C PRO A 105 16.38 -25.39 -10.99
N GLY A 106 15.82 -26.08 -9.98
CA GLY A 106 16.58 -26.62 -8.85
C GLY A 106 17.03 -25.61 -7.80
N ARG A 107 16.58 -24.35 -7.89
CA ARG A 107 16.84 -23.31 -6.86
C ARG A 107 15.55 -22.79 -6.25
N LYS A 108 15.61 -22.42 -4.98
CA LYS A 108 14.50 -21.67 -4.34
C LYS A 108 14.40 -20.29 -4.97
N PRO A 109 13.20 -19.69 -5.03
CA PRO A 109 13.03 -18.29 -5.41
C PRO A 109 13.91 -17.38 -4.55
N ALA A 110 14.42 -16.30 -5.15
CA ALA A 110 15.13 -15.29 -4.37
C ALA A 110 14.13 -14.56 -3.44
N MET A 111 14.48 -14.46 -2.18
CA MET A 111 13.72 -13.64 -1.22
C MET A 111 14.09 -12.17 -1.45
N GLY A 112 13.08 -11.32 -1.65
CA GLY A 112 13.32 -9.90 -1.93
C GLY A 112 13.72 -9.10 -0.70
N ARG A 113 13.08 -9.37 0.41
CA ARG A 113 13.43 -8.87 1.74
C ARG A 113 13.45 -10.04 2.70
N GLU A 114 14.49 -10.15 3.49
CA GLU A 114 14.42 -10.93 4.72
C GLU A 114 13.80 -10.03 5.80
N PRO A 115 12.93 -10.58 6.66
CA PRO A 115 12.36 -9.83 7.76
C PRO A 115 13.44 -9.39 8.75
#